data_a28a295adc931acdb115f2a4e9c278f4
#
_entry.id   a28a295adc931acdb115f2a4e9c278f4
#
_cell.length_a   1.000
_cell.length_b   1.000
_cell.length_c   1.000
_cell.angle_alpha   90.00
_cell.angle_beta   90.00
_cell.angle_gamma   90.00
#
_symmetry.space_group_name_H-M   'P 1'
#
loop_
_entity.id
_entity.type
_entity.pdbx_description
1 polymer ?
#
loop_
_entity_poly.entity_id
_entity_poly.type
_entity_poly.pdbx_seq_one_letter_code
_entity_poly.pdbx_strand_id
1 'polypeptide(L)'
;MAQSLFISDLHLSEDTPHIEQGLTIFLNQEGDIDRLFLLGDIFEAWIGDDDDSPLAQRFADSMKRIADGGTQIYFTRGNRDFLVGQNYLDQFGATLLGDSVCVEVAGTSTLIMHGDLLCSDDIDYLAFRAIAHNPEWQAEMLSKSLEERRELARQLRTMSKEAASNKAEDIMDVNDDTVRSVMQEHGVTRLIHGHTHRPCRHPLQNAERIVLGDWNKTGWCLREQGTSLELCEFSL
;
A
#
# COMPACT_ATOMS: atom_id res chain seq x y z
N MET A 1 -4.80 7.14 23.80
CA MET A 1 -5.19 7.45 22.39
C MET A 1 -4.60 6.33 21.57
N ALA A 2 -5.31 5.88 20.56
CA ALA A 2 -4.84 4.79 19.72
C ALA A 2 -3.54 5.18 18.99
N GLN A 3 -2.54 4.30 19.00
CA GLN A 3 -1.31 4.47 18.22
C GLN A 3 -1.50 3.81 16.85
N SER A 4 -1.47 4.60 15.80
CA SER A 4 -1.55 4.09 14.43
C SER A 4 -0.21 4.16 13.75
N LEU A 5 0.10 3.11 13.02
CA LEU A 5 1.27 3.00 12.16
C LEU A 5 0.83 2.80 10.70
N PHE A 6 1.42 3.56 9.79
CA PHE A 6 1.14 3.47 8.35
C PHE A 6 2.43 3.12 7.61
N ILE A 7 2.37 2.11 6.76
CA ILE A 7 3.44 1.71 5.85
C ILE A 7 2.85 1.37 4.49
N SER A 8 3.63 1.52 3.42
CA SER A 8 3.28 1.17 2.04
C SER A 8 4.53 0.86 1.23
N ASP A 9 4.34 0.40 0.02
CA ASP A 9 5.40 0.30 -1.00
C ASP A 9 6.62 -0.52 -0.54
N LEU A 10 6.35 -1.65 0.13
CA LEU A 10 7.40 -2.57 0.57
C LEU A 10 7.96 -3.39 -0.59
N HIS A 11 7.12 -3.69 -1.59
CA HIS A 11 7.50 -4.50 -2.76
C HIS A 11 8.19 -5.80 -2.39
N LEU A 12 7.66 -6.51 -1.37
CA LEU A 12 8.21 -7.77 -0.90
C LEU A 12 8.29 -8.79 -2.04
N SER A 13 9.45 -9.40 -2.20
CA SER A 13 9.72 -10.43 -3.17
C SER A 13 10.81 -11.39 -2.67
N GLU A 14 10.88 -12.58 -3.25
CA GLU A 14 11.97 -13.53 -2.92
C GLU A 14 13.35 -13.01 -3.36
N ASP A 15 13.39 -12.03 -4.27
CA ASP A 15 14.64 -11.41 -4.73
C ASP A 15 15.16 -10.33 -3.76
N THR A 16 14.33 -9.86 -2.83
CA THR A 16 14.65 -8.78 -1.89
C THR A 16 14.44 -9.18 -0.42
N PRO A 17 15.07 -10.28 0.06
CA PRO A 17 14.81 -10.81 1.40
C PRO A 17 15.21 -9.85 2.52
N HIS A 18 16.07 -8.87 2.25
CA HIS A 18 16.47 -7.85 3.24
C HIS A 18 15.30 -6.93 3.62
N ILE A 19 14.34 -6.70 2.73
CA ILE A 19 13.15 -5.89 3.04
C ILE A 19 12.24 -6.63 4.00
N GLU A 20 12.00 -7.94 3.78
CA GLU A 20 11.24 -8.80 4.70
C GLU A 20 11.90 -8.86 6.09
N GLN A 21 13.24 -8.99 6.14
CA GLN A 21 13.99 -8.96 7.39
C GLN A 21 13.87 -7.59 8.08
N GLY A 22 14.01 -6.51 7.32
CA GLY A 22 13.85 -5.14 7.81
C GLY A 22 12.47 -4.91 8.40
N LEU A 23 11.40 -5.37 7.72
CA LEU A 23 10.03 -5.30 8.24
C LEU A 23 9.89 -6.04 9.57
N THR A 24 10.46 -7.24 9.67
CA THR A 24 10.41 -8.04 10.89
C THR A 24 11.13 -7.34 12.04
N ILE A 25 12.32 -6.79 11.80
CA ILE A 25 13.09 -6.05 12.81
C ILE A 25 12.32 -4.79 13.23
N PHE A 26 11.84 -4.02 12.27
CA PHE A 26 11.10 -2.80 12.48
C PHE A 26 9.86 -3.04 13.36
N LEU A 27 8.99 -3.98 13.00
CA LEU A 27 7.77 -4.28 13.77
C LEU A 27 8.05 -4.82 15.16
N ASN A 28 9.18 -5.54 15.36
CA ASN A 28 9.60 -6.00 16.69
C ASN A 28 10.16 -4.86 17.58
N GLN A 29 10.62 -3.77 16.98
CA GLN A 29 11.14 -2.60 17.70
C GLN A 29 10.07 -1.55 17.97
N GLU A 30 8.97 -1.56 17.20
CA GLU A 30 7.83 -0.70 17.49
C GLU A 30 7.19 -1.13 18.83
N GLY A 31 6.75 -0.15 19.58
CA GLY A 31 6.01 -0.40 20.83
C GLY A 31 4.59 -0.93 20.57
N ASP A 32 3.72 -0.72 21.54
CA ASP A 32 2.32 -1.12 21.41
C ASP A 32 1.64 -0.33 20.28
N ILE A 33 1.35 -1.00 19.18
CA ILE A 33 0.62 -0.46 18.03
C ILE A 33 -0.84 -0.92 18.16
N ASP A 34 -1.78 0.00 18.22
CA ASP A 34 -3.20 -0.36 18.22
C ASP A 34 -3.71 -0.67 16.81
N ARG A 35 -3.23 0.08 15.79
CA ARG A 35 -3.66 -0.05 14.40
C ARG A 35 -2.48 0.00 13.45
N LEU A 36 -2.36 -1.01 12.60
CA LEU A 36 -1.40 -1.06 11.49
C LEU A 36 -2.14 -0.92 10.16
N PHE A 37 -1.81 0.11 9.39
CA PHE A 37 -2.35 0.35 8.05
C PHE A 37 -1.29 0.01 7.00
N LEU A 38 -1.61 -0.98 6.16
CA LEU A 38 -0.83 -1.41 5.00
C LEU A 38 -1.46 -0.76 3.76
N LEU A 39 -0.86 0.32 3.25
CA LEU A 39 -1.47 1.16 2.21
C LEU A 39 -1.04 0.76 0.79
N GLY A 40 -1.03 -0.54 0.50
CA GLY A 40 -0.80 -1.10 -0.84
C GLY A 40 0.67 -1.25 -1.23
N ASP A 41 0.87 -2.00 -2.30
CA ASP A 41 2.19 -2.37 -2.82
C ASP A 41 3.08 -3.03 -1.75
N ILE A 42 2.44 -3.82 -0.88
CA ILE A 42 3.13 -4.63 0.13
C ILE A 42 3.92 -5.74 -0.55
N PHE A 43 3.34 -6.34 -1.59
CA PHE A 43 4.00 -7.33 -2.44
C PHE A 43 4.39 -6.74 -3.79
N GLU A 44 5.54 -7.16 -4.34
CA GLU A 44 5.98 -6.78 -5.69
C GLU A 44 5.00 -7.27 -6.78
N ALA A 45 4.33 -8.38 -6.53
CA ALA A 45 3.22 -8.90 -7.30
C ALA A 45 2.40 -9.85 -6.42
N TRP A 46 1.09 -9.86 -6.60
CA TRP A 46 0.19 -10.82 -5.96
C TRP A 46 -0.62 -11.56 -7.00
N ILE A 47 -0.66 -12.90 -6.91
CA ILE A 47 -1.28 -13.74 -7.92
C ILE A 47 -2.60 -14.37 -7.49
N GLY A 48 -3.07 -14.09 -6.26
CA GLY A 48 -4.31 -14.60 -5.68
C GLY A 48 -4.11 -15.14 -4.29
N ASP A 49 -5.20 -15.30 -3.53
CA ASP A 49 -5.19 -15.72 -2.13
C ASP A 49 -4.78 -17.18 -1.90
N ASP A 50 -4.69 -17.95 -2.96
CA ASP A 50 -4.18 -19.32 -3.01
C ASP A 50 -2.69 -19.39 -3.37
N ASP A 51 -1.97 -18.26 -3.32
CA ASP A 51 -0.52 -18.25 -3.54
C ASP A 51 0.18 -19.12 -2.48
N ASP A 52 0.90 -20.14 -2.96
CA ASP A 52 1.64 -21.11 -2.15
C ASP A 52 3.11 -20.71 -1.93
N SER A 53 3.47 -19.47 -2.21
CA SER A 53 4.84 -18.99 -2.05
C SER A 53 5.26 -18.96 -0.57
N PRO A 54 6.52 -19.33 -0.25
CA PRO A 54 7.03 -19.21 1.11
C PRO A 54 6.97 -17.78 1.65
N LEU A 55 7.10 -16.76 0.79
CA LEU A 55 6.99 -15.35 1.17
C LEU A 55 5.59 -15.02 1.70
N ALA A 56 4.53 -15.44 0.99
CA ALA A 56 3.16 -15.20 1.42
C ALA A 56 2.90 -15.80 2.81
N GLN A 57 3.39 -17.02 3.05
CA GLN A 57 3.23 -17.68 4.35
C GLN A 57 4.02 -16.96 5.47
N ARG A 58 5.29 -16.61 5.23
CA ARG A 58 6.11 -15.90 6.24
C ARG A 58 5.54 -14.54 6.59
N PHE A 59 5.00 -13.82 5.58
CA PHE A 59 4.33 -12.54 5.83
C PHE A 59 3.06 -12.74 6.68
N ALA A 60 2.20 -13.70 6.33
CA ALA A 60 1.00 -14.01 7.11
C ALA A 60 1.34 -14.39 8.56
N ASP A 61 2.37 -15.24 8.78
CA ASP A 61 2.84 -15.61 10.12
C ASP A 61 3.36 -14.40 10.92
N SER A 62 4.03 -13.45 10.24
CA SER A 62 4.51 -12.22 10.87
C SER A 62 3.36 -11.31 11.27
N MET A 63 2.39 -11.10 10.38
CA MET A 63 1.20 -10.29 10.65
C MET A 63 0.32 -10.92 11.73
N LYS A 64 0.21 -12.25 11.73
CA LYS A 64 -0.54 -12.96 12.76
C LYS A 64 0.05 -12.73 14.15
N ARG A 65 1.37 -12.74 14.30
CA ARG A 65 2.00 -12.43 15.60
C ARG A 65 1.67 -11.03 16.09
N ILE A 66 1.64 -10.05 15.18
CA ILE A 66 1.26 -8.67 15.48
C ILE A 66 -0.22 -8.58 15.90
N ALA A 67 -1.11 -9.26 15.16
CA ALA A 67 -2.54 -9.30 15.48
C ALA A 67 -2.81 -10.02 16.80
N ASP A 68 -2.13 -11.13 17.08
CA ASP A 68 -2.24 -11.87 18.34
C ASP A 68 -1.74 -11.02 19.54
N GLY A 69 -0.89 -10.00 19.31
CA GLY A 69 -0.50 -8.97 20.25
C GLY A 69 -1.57 -7.90 20.51
N GLY A 70 -2.68 -7.91 19.78
CA GLY A 70 -3.79 -6.97 19.96
C GLY A 70 -3.89 -5.87 18.90
N THR A 71 -2.95 -5.81 17.96
CA THR A 71 -2.96 -4.82 16.87
C THR A 71 -4.04 -5.16 15.84
N GLN A 72 -4.87 -4.19 15.51
CA GLN A 72 -5.81 -4.27 14.38
C GLN A 72 -5.07 -3.95 13.07
N ILE A 73 -5.14 -4.86 12.10
CA ILE A 73 -4.45 -4.72 10.82
C ILE A 73 -5.47 -4.38 9.73
N TYR A 74 -5.16 -3.38 8.93
CA TYR A 74 -5.95 -2.90 7.81
C TYR A 74 -5.11 -2.92 6.54
N PHE A 75 -5.68 -3.39 5.44
CA PHE A 75 -5.00 -3.52 4.17
C PHE A 75 -5.76 -2.77 3.08
N THR A 76 -5.10 -1.88 2.37
CA THR A 76 -5.56 -1.27 1.13
C THR A 76 -4.75 -1.84 -0.02
N ARG A 77 -5.38 -2.21 -1.12
CA ARG A 77 -4.69 -2.72 -2.31
C ARG A 77 -3.91 -1.62 -3.01
N GLY A 78 -2.72 -1.97 -3.50
CA GLY A 78 -1.96 -1.15 -4.43
C GLY A 78 -2.06 -1.66 -5.87
N ASN A 79 -1.27 -1.08 -6.75
CA ASN A 79 -1.24 -1.47 -8.16
C ASN A 79 -0.41 -2.74 -8.43
N ARG A 80 0.31 -3.26 -7.44
CA ARG A 80 1.08 -4.52 -7.51
C ARG A 80 0.33 -5.68 -6.90
N ASP A 81 -0.44 -5.42 -5.87
CA ASP A 81 -1.10 -6.43 -5.06
C ASP A 81 -2.64 -6.31 -5.09
N PHE A 82 -3.19 -5.81 -6.21
CA PHE A 82 -4.62 -5.59 -6.41
C PHE A 82 -5.48 -6.87 -6.38
N LEU A 83 -4.88 -8.05 -6.48
CA LEU A 83 -5.55 -9.34 -6.35
C LEU A 83 -5.59 -9.87 -4.90
N VAL A 84 -5.01 -9.15 -3.91
CA VAL A 84 -5.16 -9.53 -2.50
C VAL A 84 -6.64 -9.49 -2.14
N GLY A 85 -7.12 -10.60 -1.61
CA GLY A 85 -8.51 -10.77 -1.18
C GLY A 85 -8.63 -11.04 0.32
N GLN A 86 -9.87 -11.08 0.80
CA GLN A 86 -10.15 -11.27 2.22
C GLN A 86 -9.71 -12.67 2.72
N ASN A 87 -9.74 -13.70 1.85
CA ASN A 87 -9.35 -15.06 2.26
C ASN A 87 -7.87 -15.13 2.72
N TYR A 88 -6.98 -14.39 2.07
CA TYR A 88 -5.59 -14.32 2.53
C TYR A 88 -5.48 -13.52 3.82
N LEU A 89 -6.15 -12.39 3.90
CA LEU A 89 -6.12 -11.49 5.06
C LEU A 89 -6.73 -12.14 6.32
N ASP A 90 -7.70 -13.04 6.16
CA ASP A 90 -8.31 -13.81 7.25
C ASP A 90 -7.30 -14.72 7.98
N GLN A 91 -6.19 -15.11 7.33
CA GLN A 91 -5.14 -15.92 7.95
C GLN A 91 -4.49 -15.20 9.16
N PHE A 92 -4.52 -13.89 9.15
CA PHE A 92 -3.98 -13.06 10.24
C PHE A 92 -4.96 -12.01 10.78
N GLY A 93 -6.24 -12.13 10.41
CA GLY A 93 -7.32 -11.30 10.97
C GLY A 93 -7.30 -9.84 10.50
N ALA A 94 -6.72 -9.55 9.33
CA ALA A 94 -6.72 -8.19 8.78
C ALA A 94 -8.03 -7.87 8.04
N THR A 95 -8.36 -6.60 8.01
CA THR A 95 -9.54 -6.08 7.31
C THR A 95 -9.12 -5.48 5.96
N LEU A 96 -9.72 -5.95 4.87
CA LEU A 96 -9.57 -5.35 3.55
C LEU A 96 -10.37 -4.04 3.49
N LEU A 97 -9.69 -2.95 3.19
CA LEU A 97 -10.30 -1.64 2.97
C LEU A 97 -10.62 -1.42 1.48
N GLY A 98 -11.46 -0.44 1.20
CA GLY A 98 -11.66 0.08 -0.15
C GLY A 98 -10.47 0.88 -0.67
N ASP A 99 -10.57 1.34 -1.94
CA ASP A 99 -9.51 2.13 -2.59
C ASP A 99 -9.22 3.45 -1.86
N SER A 100 -10.22 4.02 -1.19
CA SER A 100 -10.11 5.21 -0.35
C SER A 100 -11.05 5.11 0.86
N VAL A 101 -10.54 5.39 2.05
CA VAL A 101 -11.31 5.28 3.30
C VAL A 101 -10.97 6.44 4.23
N CYS A 102 -12.00 7.02 4.86
CA CYS A 102 -11.80 8.00 5.93
C CYS A 102 -11.64 7.31 7.28
N VAL A 103 -10.58 7.65 7.99
CA VAL A 103 -10.28 7.16 9.34
C VAL A 103 -9.96 8.33 10.27
N GLU A 104 -10.18 8.17 11.55
CA GLU A 104 -9.72 9.16 12.52
C GLU A 104 -8.28 8.87 12.92
N VAL A 105 -7.42 9.87 12.74
CA VAL A 105 -5.97 9.78 13.05
C VAL A 105 -5.56 11.08 13.74
N ALA A 106 -4.98 10.97 14.92
CA ALA A 106 -4.55 12.12 15.72
C ALA A 106 -5.67 13.19 15.91
N GLY A 107 -6.92 12.72 16.10
CA GLY A 107 -8.08 13.58 16.29
C GLY A 107 -8.55 14.31 15.02
N THR A 108 -8.14 13.87 13.84
CA THR A 108 -8.52 14.49 12.56
C THR A 108 -9.03 13.42 11.59
N SER A 109 -10.18 13.70 10.96
CA SER A 109 -10.68 12.87 9.86
C SER A 109 -9.69 12.91 8.71
N THR A 110 -9.15 11.76 8.35
CA THR A 110 -8.03 11.58 7.42
C THR A 110 -8.42 10.59 6.34
N LEU A 111 -8.26 10.97 5.08
CA LEU A 111 -8.39 10.06 3.95
C LEU A 111 -7.11 9.25 3.82
N ILE A 112 -7.25 7.93 3.73
CA ILE A 112 -6.15 7.02 3.43
C ILE A 112 -6.42 6.29 2.13
N MET A 113 -5.39 6.08 1.32
CA MET A 113 -5.46 5.36 0.05
C MET A 113 -4.07 4.92 -0.38
N HIS A 114 -3.97 4.05 -1.39
CA HIS A 114 -2.66 3.74 -1.95
C HIS A 114 -2.04 4.96 -2.65
N GLY A 115 -2.78 5.63 -3.53
CA GLY A 115 -2.34 6.86 -4.17
C GLY A 115 -2.30 6.82 -5.70
N ASP A 116 -2.38 5.66 -6.30
CA ASP A 116 -2.34 5.44 -7.75
C ASP A 116 -3.45 6.19 -8.52
N LEU A 117 -4.64 6.33 -7.93
CA LEU A 117 -5.75 7.10 -8.50
C LEU A 117 -5.51 8.62 -8.51
N LEU A 118 -4.53 9.11 -7.76
CA LEU A 118 -4.14 10.52 -7.74
C LEU A 118 -3.28 10.90 -8.94
N CYS A 119 -2.63 9.93 -9.59
CA CYS A 119 -1.81 10.10 -10.79
C CYS A 119 -2.71 10.15 -12.03
N SER A 120 -3.66 11.10 -12.06
CA SER A 120 -4.71 11.16 -13.09
C SER A 120 -4.20 11.54 -14.48
N ASP A 121 -2.97 12.00 -14.60
CA ASP A 121 -2.32 12.31 -15.88
C ASP A 121 -1.76 11.06 -16.56
N ASP A 122 -1.60 9.95 -15.84
CA ASP A 122 -1.20 8.65 -16.39
C ASP A 122 -2.42 7.88 -16.95
N ILE A 123 -2.89 8.34 -18.10
CA ILE A 123 -4.08 7.79 -18.78
C ILE A 123 -3.91 6.30 -19.11
N ASP A 124 -2.71 5.90 -19.53
CA ASP A 124 -2.44 4.50 -19.88
C ASP A 124 -2.53 3.58 -18.65
N TYR A 125 -1.98 4.04 -17.52
CA TYR A 125 -2.11 3.32 -16.26
C TYR A 125 -3.58 3.23 -15.82
N LEU A 126 -4.34 4.32 -15.86
CA LEU A 126 -5.75 4.33 -15.48
C LEU A 126 -6.59 3.40 -16.36
N ALA A 127 -6.30 3.33 -17.66
CA ALA A 127 -6.96 2.38 -18.56
C ALA A 127 -6.64 0.92 -18.19
N PHE A 128 -5.37 0.62 -17.90
CA PHE A 128 -4.98 -0.71 -17.39
C PHE A 128 -5.66 -1.01 -16.05
N ARG A 129 -5.66 -0.07 -15.11
CA ARG A 129 -6.29 -0.23 -13.80
C ARG A 129 -7.78 -0.57 -13.93
N ALA A 130 -8.50 0.12 -14.80
CA ALA A 130 -9.91 -0.15 -15.04
C ALA A 130 -10.17 -1.60 -15.50
N ILE A 131 -9.25 -2.18 -16.28
CA ILE A 131 -9.31 -3.59 -16.68
C ILE A 131 -8.95 -4.50 -15.50
N ALA A 132 -7.83 -4.24 -14.83
CA ALA A 132 -7.31 -5.09 -13.76
C ALA A 132 -8.21 -5.13 -12.52
N HIS A 133 -8.99 -4.08 -12.26
CA HIS A 133 -9.98 -4.02 -11.19
C HIS A 133 -11.39 -4.48 -11.62
N ASN A 134 -11.58 -4.87 -12.89
CA ASN A 134 -12.85 -5.45 -13.32
C ASN A 134 -13.04 -6.84 -12.71
N PRO A 135 -14.17 -7.12 -12.02
CA PRO A 135 -14.40 -8.40 -11.35
C PRO A 135 -14.39 -9.61 -12.30
N GLU A 136 -14.87 -9.45 -13.54
CA GLU A 136 -14.87 -10.52 -14.54
C GLU A 136 -13.45 -10.87 -14.98
N TRP A 137 -12.62 -9.84 -15.21
CA TRP A 137 -11.20 -10.01 -15.54
C TRP A 137 -10.45 -10.67 -14.37
N GLN A 138 -10.69 -10.24 -13.13
CA GLN A 138 -10.08 -10.86 -11.95
C GLN A 138 -10.50 -12.32 -11.79
N ALA A 139 -11.79 -12.64 -12.00
CA ALA A 139 -12.29 -14.01 -11.94
C ALA A 139 -11.63 -14.89 -13.02
N GLU A 140 -11.51 -14.39 -14.26
CA GLU A 140 -10.80 -15.09 -15.34
C GLU A 140 -9.33 -15.33 -14.95
N MET A 141 -8.68 -14.33 -14.41
CA MET A 141 -7.29 -14.40 -13.98
C MET A 141 -7.09 -15.45 -12.89
N LEU A 142 -7.93 -15.43 -11.86
CA LEU A 142 -7.88 -16.35 -10.72
C LEU A 142 -8.30 -17.78 -11.08
N SER A 143 -8.98 -17.98 -12.24
CA SER A 143 -9.30 -19.33 -12.74
C SER A 143 -8.11 -20.08 -13.35
N LYS A 144 -7.02 -19.38 -13.65
CA LYS A 144 -5.79 -19.96 -14.20
C LYS A 144 -4.99 -20.68 -13.11
N SER A 145 -4.11 -21.60 -13.52
CA SER A 145 -3.18 -22.25 -12.60
C SER A 145 -2.20 -21.22 -11.96
N LEU A 146 -1.65 -21.56 -10.81
CA LEU A 146 -0.63 -20.71 -10.14
C LEU A 146 0.57 -20.43 -11.05
N GLU A 147 1.00 -21.42 -11.84
CA GLU A 147 2.12 -21.26 -12.78
C GLU A 147 1.81 -20.24 -13.88
N GLU A 148 0.62 -20.33 -14.49
CA GLU A 148 0.18 -19.37 -15.50
C GLU A 148 0.06 -17.95 -14.92
N ARG A 149 -0.47 -17.82 -13.69
CA ARG A 149 -0.57 -16.52 -13.01
C ARG A 149 0.79 -15.93 -12.66
N ARG A 150 1.76 -16.75 -12.24
CA ARG A 150 3.15 -16.33 -12.02
C ARG A 150 3.82 -15.83 -13.28
N GLU A 151 3.62 -16.54 -14.39
CA GLU A 151 4.18 -16.11 -15.68
C GLU A 151 3.57 -14.79 -16.13
N LEU A 152 2.25 -14.65 -16.01
CA LEU A 152 1.56 -13.42 -16.37
C LEU A 152 1.97 -12.24 -15.49
N ALA A 153 2.12 -12.44 -14.18
CA ALA A 153 2.62 -11.41 -13.28
C ALA A 153 4.02 -10.93 -13.68
N ARG A 154 4.92 -11.85 -14.07
CA ARG A 154 6.26 -11.50 -14.58
C ARG A 154 6.19 -10.66 -15.87
N GLN A 155 5.30 -11.04 -16.80
CA GLN A 155 5.11 -10.29 -18.05
C GLN A 155 4.57 -8.88 -17.78
N LEU A 156 3.52 -8.74 -16.95
CA LEU A 156 2.95 -7.45 -16.56
C LEU A 156 4.00 -6.56 -15.86
N ARG A 157 4.86 -7.16 -15.00
CA ARG A 157 5.96 -6.43 -14.37
C ARG A 157 6.98 -5.89 -15.39
N THR A 158 7.35 -6.70 -16.36
CA THR A 158 8.29 -6.28 -17.41
C THR A 158 7.71 -5.13 -18.22
N MET A 159 6.47 -5.28 -18.68
CA MET A 159 5.76 -4.22 -19.41
C MET A 159 5.64 -2.92 -18.60
N SER A 160 5.32 -3.03 -17.31
CA SER A 160 5.21 -1.86 -16.43
C SER A 160 6.55 -1.14 -16.23
N LYS A 161 7.66 -1.88 -16.08
CA LYS A 161 9.02 -1.30 -15.99
C LYS A 161 9.41 -0.58 -17.28
N GLU A 162 9.13 -1.17 -18.42
CA GLU A 162 9.39 -0.56 -19.72
C GLU A 162 8.53 0.69 -19.95
N ALA A 163 7.25 0.63 -19.58
CA ALA A 163 6.36 1.79 -19.68
C ALA A 163 6.84 2.94 -18.77
N ALA A 164 7.19 2.64 -17.52
CA ALA A 164 7.67 3.65 -16.58
C ALA A 164 8.98 4.31 -17.03
N SER A 165 9.91 3.54 -17.64
CA SER A 165 11.19 4.07 -18.13
C SER A 165 11.03 5.07 -19.29
N ASN A 166 9.90 5.07 -19.96
CA ASN A 166 9.60 5.94 -21.10
C ASN A 166 8.71 7.13 -20.75
N LYS A 167 8.21 7.21 -19.50
CA LYS A 167 7.33 8.29 -19.04
C LYS A 167 8.13 9.41 -18.37
N ALA A 168 7.66 10.64 -18.54
CA ALA A 168 8.19 11.77 -17.79
C ALA A 168 7.81 11.63 -16.30
N GLU A 169 8.69 12.10 -15.41
CA GLU A 169 8.52 11.95 -13.96
C GLU A 169 7.26 12.66 -13.41
N ASP A 170 6.85 13.74 -14.05
CA ASP A 170 5.66 14.51 -13.67
C ASP A 170 4.35 13.76 -13.99
N ILE A 171 4.32 12.94 -15.04
CA ILE A 171 3.16 12.10 -15.37
C ILE A 171 2.93 11.01 -14.31
N MET A 172 4.02 10.55 -13.68
CA MET A 172 3.98 9.52 -12.64
C MET A 172 3.76 10.09 -11.23
N ASP A 173 3.68 11.41 -11.08
CA ASP A 173 3.33 12.05 -9.81
C ASP A 173 1.82 12.33 -9.71
N VAL A 174 1.37 12.69 -8.52
CA VAL A 174 -0.03 13.02 -8.30
C VAL A 174 -0.40 14.34 -9.00
N ASN A 175 -1.60 14.40 -9.54
CA ASN A 175 -2.18 15.63 -10.04
C ASN A 175 -2.78 16.44 -8.89
N ASP A 176 -2.34 17.68 -8.72
CA ASP A 176 -2.74 18.55 -7.62
C ASP A 176 -4.25 18.86 -7.60
N ASP A 177 -4.90 18.98 -8.75
CA ASP A 177 -6.33 19.23 -8.83
C ASP A 177 -7.12 17.98 -8.44
N THR A 178 -6.64 16.79 -8.81
CA THR A 178 -7.21 15.51 -8.37
C THR A 178 -7.08 15.35 -6.85
N VAL A 179 -5.94 15.68 -6.27
CA VAL A 179 -5.74 15.67 -4.80
C VAL A 179 -6.77 16.57 -4.11
N ARG A 180 -6.93 17.81 -4.59
CA ARG A 180 -7.91 18.76 -4.00
C ARG A 180 -9.34 18.28 -4.14
N SER A 181 -9.71 17.75 -5.32
CA SER A 181 -11.05 17.24 -5.60
C SER A 181 -11.40 16.09 -4.68
N VAL A 182 -10.53 15.09 -4.57
CA VAL A 182 -10.73 13.91 -3.73
C VAL A 182 -10.83 14.29 -2.25
N MET A 183 -9.97 15.18 -1.74
CA MET A 183 -10.05 15.64 -0.37
C MET A 183 -11.35 16.42 -0.09
N GLN A 184 -11.81 17.23 -1.05
CA GLN A 184 -13.06 17.98 -0.96
C GLN A 184 -14.28 17.05 -0.98
N GLU A 185 -14.30 16.07 -1.85
CA GLU A 185 -15.38 15.06 -1.95
C GLU A 185 -15.57 14.28 -0.65
N HIS A 186 -14.47 13.96 0.04
CA HIS A 186 -14.50 13.27 1.31
C HIS A 186 -14.64 14.20 2.53
N GLY A 187 -14.58 15.51 2.33
CA GLY A 187 -14.71 16.51 3.40
C GLY A 187 -13.56 16.45 4.41
N VAL A 188 -12.35 16.08 3.97
CA VAL A 188 -11.18 15.89 4.85
C VAL A 188 -10.15 17.01 4.66
N THR A 189 -9.34 17.23 5.71
CA THR A 189 -8.22 18.17 5.69
C THR A 189 -6.87 17.46 5.72
N ARG A 190 -6.86 16.12 5.76
CA ARG A 190 -5.63 15.32 5.69
C ARG A 190 -5.80 14.14 4.75
N LEU A 191 -4.76 13.91 3.94
CA LEU A 191 -4.61 12.76 3.05
C LEU A 191 -3.28 12.06 3.33
N ILE A 192 -3.31 10.72 3.47
CA ILE A 192 -2.12 9.87 3.59
C ILE A 192 -2.14 8.87 2.45
N HIS A 193 -1.02 8.76 1.72
CA HIS A 193 -0.88 7.80 0.62
C HIS A 193 0.58 7.39 0.39
N GLY A 194 0.80 6.35 -0.40
CA GLY A 194 2.08 5.85 -0.90
C GLY A 194 2.27 6.09 -2.40
N HIS A 195 2.57 5.04 -3.14
CA HIS A 195 2.62 4.91 -4.60
C HIS A 195 3.71 5.69 -5.32
N THR A 196 3.89 6.98 -5.03
CA THR A 196 4.83 7.83 -5.78
C THR A 196 6.27 7.70 -5.28
N HIS A 197 6.50 7.03 -4.14
CA HIS A 197 7.82 6.85 -3.51
C HIS A 197 8.56 8.16 -3.24
N ARG A 198 7.81 9.25 -2.98
CA ARG A 198 8.36 10.61 -2.73
C ARG A 198 7.96 11.07 -1.32
N PRO A 199 8.55 10.51 -0.27
CA PRO A 199 8.14 10.74 1.11
C PRO A 199 8.27 12.22 1.46
N CYS A 200 7.15 12.83 1.79
CA CYS A 200 7.09 14.25 2.13
C CYS A 200 5.76 14.62 2.80
N ARG A 201 5.78 15.68 3.58
CA ARG A 201 4.56 16.37 4.04
C ARG A 201 4.37 17.62 3.19
N HIS A 202 3.29 17.67 2.43
CA HIS A 202 2.94 18.78 1.56
C HIS A 202 1.85 19.63 2.24
N PRO A 203 2.17 20.85 2.71
CA PRO A 203 1.16 21.76 3.21
C PRO A 203 0.26 22.24 2.07
N LEU A 204 -1.04 22.14 2.27
CA LEU A 204 -2.07 22.69 1.39
C LEU A 204 -2.80 23.82 2.13
N GLN A 205 -3.63 24.60 1.41
CA GLN A 205 -4.43 25.64 2.08
C GLN A 205 -5.42 25.01 3.08
N ASN A 206 -5.15 25.14 4.38
CA ASN A 206 -5.92 24.58 5.50
C ASN A 206 -5.99 23.04 5.50
N ALA A 207 -5.04 22.37 4.84
CA ALA A 207 -4.98 20.90 4.73
C ALA A 207 -3.53 20.44 4.59
N GLU A 208 -3.32 19.12 4.63
CA GLU A 208 -2.02 18.52 4.35
C GLU A 208 -2.17 17.20 3.59
N ARG A 209 -1.20 16.91 2.74
CA ARG A 209 -1.00 15.62 2.10
C ARG A 209 0.32 15.03 2.60
N ILE A 210 0.28 13.80 3.07
CA ILE A 210 1.45 13.07 3.56
C ILE A 210 1.69 11.88 2.64
N VAL A 211 2.89 11.80 2.10
CA VAL A 211 3.32 10.72 1.20
C VAL A 211 4.28 9.81 1.95
N LEU A 212 4.02 8.50 1.91
CA LEU A 212 4.93 7.48 2.41
C LEU A 212 6.03 7.19 1.37
N GLY A 213 7.19 6.75 1.83
CA GLY A 213 8.27 6.29 0.97
C GLY A 213 8.24 4.79 0.78
N ASP A 214 8.95 4.33 -0.27
CA ASP A 214 9.20 2.92 -0.53
C ASP A 214 10.26 2.33 0.41
N TRP A 215 10.28 1.01 0.47
CA TRP A 215 11.27 0.25 1.21
C TRP A 215 12.30 -0.35 0.24
N ASN A 216 13.53 0.13 0.32
CA ASN A 216 14.62 -0.32 -0.54
C ASN A 216 15.95 -0.33 0.22
N LYS A 217 16.61 0.82 0.33
CA LYS A 217 17.82 0.99 1.18
C LYS A 217 17.45 1.42 2.59
N THR A 218 16.35 2.13 2.70
CA THR A 218 15.75 2.60 3.95
C THR A 218 14.27 2.20 3.94
N GLY A 219 13.66 2.15 5.11
CA GLY A 219 12.23 1.98 5.27
C GLY A 219 11.58 3.31 5.67
N TRP A 220 10.31 3.46 5.34
CA TRP A 220 9.51 4.63 5.70
C TRP A 220 8.25 4.23 6.45
N CYS A 221 7.89 5.01 7.44
CA CYS A 221 6.61 4.87 8.13
C CYS A 221 6.06 6.22 8.56
N LEU A 222 4.75 6.27 8.81
CA LEU A 222 4.11 7.38 9.49
C LEU A 222 3.56 6.88 10.83
N ARG A 223 3.99 7.49 11.94
CA ARG A 223 3.56 7.14 13.30
C ARG A 223 2.60 8.17 13.84
N GLU A 224 1.53 7.71 14.44
CA GLU A 224 0.67 8.54 15.29
C GLU A 224 1.27 8.62 16.69
N GLN A 225 1.56 9.83 17.15
CA GLN A 225 2.08 10.12 18.49
C GLN A 225 1.15 11.12 19.19
N GLY A 226 0.17 10.61 19.92
CA GLY A 226 -0.82 11.44 20.59
C GLY A 226 -1.67 12.23 19.59
N THR A 227 -1.43 13.52 19.47
CA THR A 227 -2.14 14.41 18.52
C THR A 227 -1.28 14.78 17.30
N SER A 228 -0.11 14.22 17.16
CA SER A 228 0.81 14.50 16.04
C SER A 228 1.08 13.28 15.19
N LEU A 229 1.55 13.53 13.98
CA LEU A 229 2.02 12.50 13.05
C LEU A 229 3.49 12.76 12.71
N GLU A 230 4.30 11.73 12.82
CA GLU A 230 5.72 11.77 12.50
C GLU A 230 5.99 10.87 11.28
N LEU A 231 6.45 11.47 10.19
CA LEU A 231 6.96 10.76 9.01
C LEU A 231 8.44 10.43 9.25
N CYS A 232 8.77 9.15 9.32
CA CYS A 232 10.07 8.66 9.74
C CYS A 232 10.75 7.84 8.65
N GLU A 233 12.04 8.10 8.47
CA GLU A 233 12.96 7.25 7.72
C GLU A 233 13.82 6.45 8.69
N PHE A 234 14.11 5.19 8.37
CA PHE A 234 14.98 4.33 9.17
C PHE A 234 15.78 3.37 8.27
N SER A 235 16.90 2.85 8.78
CA SER A 235 17.72 1.85 8.07
C SER A 235 17.06 0.47 8.11
N LEU A 236 17.13 -0.24 6.97
CA LEU A 236 16.76 -1.66 6.86
C LEU A 236 17.91 -2.58 7.25
#